data_e23a6f17c312b077a633f3c24d245502
#
_entry.id   e23a6f17c312b077a633f3c24d245502
#
_cell.length_a   1.000
_cell.length_b   1.000
_cell.length_c   1.000
_cell.angle_alpha   90.00
_cell.angle_beta   90.00
_cell.angle_gamma   90.00
#
_symmetry.space_group_name_H-M   'P 1'
#
loop_
_entity.id
_entity.type
_entity.pdbx_description
1 polymer ?
#
loop_
_entity_poly.entity_id
_entity_poly.type
_entity_poly.pdbx_seq_one_letter_code
_entity_poly.pdbx_strand_id
1 'polypeptide(L)'
;GVLIDSISNMEKALNSTEKKVNIKLNFLEYKKYLGLPFKSIIKKIGVKRNFKKIEKYFKFFSKKKISKILINKTHLNHLKKLNKNYDLAIFTSKDKKRTNLILKKYNLFKFIITADDIVNGKPDPEGILKILKKNKSNKKDCLYVGDSVFDYKSAINARVNYCHVSWGYDQKLNKQKNIREINKLSEITRFF
;
A
#
# COMPACT_ATOMS: atom_id res chain seq x y z
N GLY A 1 -1.14 -4.08 3.22
CA GLY A 1 -1.82 -5.24 3.75
C GLY A 1 -3.33 -5.23 3.61
N VAL A 2 -3.96 -4.13 3.12
CA VAL A 2 -5.45 -4.04 3.08
C VAL A 2 -6.08 -5.12 2.19
N LEU A 3 -5.68 -5.22 0.94
CA LEU A 3 -6.32 -6.11 -0.04
C LEU A 3 -5.53 -7.37 -0.36
N ILE A 4 -4.24 -7.32 -0.21
CA ILE A 4 -3.33 -8.40 -0.55
C ILE A 4 -2.28 -8.59 0.53
N ASP A 5 -1.89 -9.84 0.77
CA ASP A 5 -0.68 -10.14 1.52
C ASP A 5 0.48 -10.38 0.55
N SER A 6 1.53 -9.58 0.70
CA SER A 6 2.75 -9.68 -0.09
C SER A 6 4.02 -9.82 0.78
N ILE A 7 3.88 -10.04 2.09
CA ILE A 7 4.99 -10.13 3.04
C ILE A 7 6.03 -11.17 2.61
N SER A 8 5.61 -12.43 2.44
CA SER A 8 6.50 -13.53 2.04
C SER A 8 7.20 -13.26 0.70
N ASN A 9 6.49 -12.63 -0.26
CA ASN A 9 7.10 -12.27 -1.54
C ASN A 9 8.16 -11.17 -1.37
N MET A 10 7.88 -10.17 -0.53
CA MET A 10 8.83 -9.09 -0.25
C MET A 10 10.07 -9.59 0.48
N GLU A 11 9.91 -10.45 1.48
CA GLU A 11 11.01 -11.05 2.24
C GLU A 11 11.93 -11.85 1.32
N LYS A 12 11.38 -12.77 0.54
CA LYS A 12 12.16 -13.56 -0.44
C LYS A 12 12.89 -12.68 -1.45
N ALA A 13 12.23 -11.61 -1.91
CA ALA A 13 12.86 -10.67 -2.84
C ALA A 13 13.99 -9.88 -2.18
N LEU A 14 13.83 -9.46 -0.91
CA LEU A 14 14.85 -8.72 -0.18
C LEU A 14 16.07 -9.60 0.09
N ASN A 15 15.87 -10.83 0.58
CA ASN A 15 16.94 -11.79 0.85
C ASN A 15 17.71 -12.16 -0.44
N SER A 16 17.00 -12.34 -1.57
CA SER A 16 17.66 -12.56 -2.87
C SER A 16 18.43 -11.33 -3.35
N THR A 17 17.93 -10.14 -3.03
CA THR A 17 18.60 -8.88 -3.36
C THR A 17 19.87 -8.73 -2.53
N GLU A 18 19.79 -8.96 -1.22
CA GLU A 18 20.93 -8.96 -0.30
C GLU A 18 22.09 -9.79 -0.85
N LYS A 19 21.81 -11.07 -1.17
CA LYS A 19 22.79 -11.99 -1.75
C LYS A 19 23.39 -11.47 -3.06
N LYS A 20 22.54 -10.87 -3.95
CA LYS A 20 23.00 -10.39 -5.27
C LYS A 20 23.84 -9.12 -5.22
N VAL A 21 23.58 -8.23 -4.26
CA VAL A 21 24.28 -6.95 -4.16
C VAL A 21 25.41 -6.98 -3.12
N ASN A 22 25.47 -8.03 -2.29
CA ASN A 22 26.38 -8.19 -1.15
C ASN A 22 26.30 -7.00 -0.17
N ILE A 23 25.06 -6.63 0.20
CA ILE A 23 24.77 -5.56 1.16
C ILE A 23 23.70 -6.08 2.12
N LYS A 24 23.96 -6.06 3.43
CA LYS A 24 23.02 -6.54 4.46
C LYS A 24 21.69 -5.77 4.41
N LEU A 25 20.59 -6.50 4.23
CA LEU A 25 19.23 -5.98 4.12
C LEU A 25 18.30 -6.74 5.09
N ASN A 26 18.27 -6.32 6.34
CA ASN A 26 17.48 -6.99 7.36
C ASN A 26 15.98 -6.82 7.11
N PHE A 27 15.25 -7.93 6.88
CA PHE A 27 13.83 -7.88 6.60
C PHE A 27 12.98 -7.48 7.81
N LEU A 28 13.36 -7.84 9.02
CA LEU A 28 12.63 -7.43 10.23
C LEU A 28 12.66 -5.90 10.40
N GLU A 29 13.81 -5.28 10.14
CA GLU A 29 13.93 -3.83 10.13
C GLU A 29 13.16 -3.21 8.95
N TYR A 30 13.25 -3.80 7.76
CA TYR A 30 12.50 -3.37 6.59
C TYR A 30 10.98 -3.36 6.84
N LYS A 31 10.48 -4.40 7.50
CA LYS A 31 9.04 -4.57 7.81
C LYS A 31 8.49 -3.43 8.65
N LYS A 32 9.27 -2.84 9.55
CA LYS A 32 8.84 -1.71 10.40
C LYS A 32 8.43 -0.46 9.63
N TYR A 33 8.90 -0.33 8.40
CA TYR A 33 8.68 0.85 7.55
C TYR A 33 7.79 0.57 6.34
N LEU A 34 7.08 -0.57 6.33
CA LEU A 34 6.13 -0.86 5.25
C LEU A 34 5.07 0.23 5.12
N GLY A 35 4.78 0.62 3.89
CA GLY A 35 3.95 1.78 3.58
C GLY A 35 4.75 2.93 2.98
N LEU A 36 6.02 3.11 3.37
CA LEU A 36 6.91 4.10 2.76
C LEU A 36 7.34 3.70 1.34
N PRO A 37 7.83 4.67 0.54
CA PRO A 37 8.55 4.39 -0.71
C PRO A 37 9.79 3.53 -0.46
N PHE A 38 10.09 2.61 -1.38
CA PHE A 38 11.20 1.65 -1.24
C PHE A 38 12.53 2.30 -0.86
N LYS A 39 12.92 3.37 -1.56
CA LYS A 39 14.18 4.09 -1.29
C LYS A 39 14.23 4.66 0.13
N SER A 40 13.10 5.15 0.65
CA SER A 40 12.99 5.66 2.02
C SER A 40 13.18 4.53 3.05
N ILE A 41 12.59 3.35 2.81
CA ILE A 41 12.79 2.19 3.68
C ILE A 41 14.26 1.78 3.69
N ILE A 42 14.89 1.66 2.52
CA ILE A 42 16.30 1.24 2.40
C ILE A 42 17.24 2.21 3.12
N LYS A 43 16.96 3.52 3.06
CA LYS A 43 17.71 4.52 3.84
C LYS A 43 17.52 4.31 5.34
N LYS A 44 16.29 4.08 5.81
CA LYS A 44 15.95 3.91 7.23
C LYS A 44 16.57 2.66 7.86
N ILE A 45 16.78 1.60 7.07
CA ILE A 45 17.50 0.40 7.53
C ILE A 45 19.03 0.52 7.42
N GLY A 46 19.56 1.74 7.23
CA GLY A 46 21.00 2.05 7.34
C GLY A 46 21.79 1.97 6.03
N VAL A 47 21.16 1.71 4.89
CA VAL A 47 21.87 1.69 3.61
C VAL A 47 22.14 3.12 3.12
N LYS A 48 23.40 3.43 2.83
CA LYS A 48 23.85 4.79 2.44
C LYS A 48 24.08 4.97 0.93
N ARG A 49 24.27 3.88 0.17
CA ARG A 49 24.65 3.91 -1.27
C ARG A 49 23.98 2.79 -2.06
N ASN A 50 24.20 2.76 -3.36
CA ASN A 50 23.73 1.71 -4.28
C ASN A 50 22.16 1.57 -4.39
N PHE A 51 21.39 2.60 -4.04
CA PHE A 51 19.93 2.55 -4.04
C PHE A 51 19.32 2.06 -5.36
N LYS A 52 19.81 2.58 -6.50
CA LYS A 52 19.31 2.18 -7.83
C LYS A 52 19.56 0.69 -8.10
N LYS A 53 20.75 0.18 -7.73
CA LYS A 53 21.13 -1.23 -7.90
C LYS A 53 20.26 -2.13 -7.03
N ILE A 54 20.08 -1.79 -5.75
CA ILE A 54 19.24 -2.53 -4.80
C ILE A 54 17.78 -2.55 -5.29
N GLU A 55 17.24 -1.42 -5.67
CA GLU A 55 15.87 -1.31 -6.18
C GLU A 55 15.65 -2.13 -7.46
N LYS A 56 16.60 -2.11 -8.40
CA LYS A 56 16.56 -2.92 -9.63
C LYS A 56 16.42 -4.40 -9.31
N TYR A 57 17.27 -4.94 -8.43
CA TYR A 57 17.23 -6.35 -8.08
C TYR A 57 16.01 -6.71 -7.23
N PHE A 58 15.60 -5.86 -6.29
CA PHE A 58 14.37 -6.07 -5.54
C PHE A 58 13.14 -6.12 -6.45
N LYS A 59 13.01 -5.19 -7.39
CA LYS A 59 11.95 -5.22 -8.42
C LYS A 59 12.02 -6.49 -9.27
N PHE A 60 13.20 -6.92 -9.65
CA PHE A 60 13.41 -8.15 -10.43
C PHE A 60 12.95 -9.40 -9.65
N PHE A 61 13.45 -9.60 -8.43
CA PHE A 61 13.12 -10.78 -7.64
C PHE A 61 11.66 -10.80 -7.18
N SER A 62 11.10 -9.64 -6.81
CA SER A 62 9.72 -9.56 -6.36
C SER A 62 8.69 -9.85 -7.46
N LYS A 63 9.07 -9.77 -8.74
CA LYS A 63 8.19 -10.14 -9.86
C LYS A 63 8.04 -11.65 -10.05
N LYS A 64 9.03 -12.45 -9.67
CA LYS A 64 9.07 -13.89 -9.98
C LYS A 64 7.82 -14.68 -9.56
N LYS A 65 7.16 -14.28 -8.45
CA LYS A 65 5.95 -14.94 -7.93
C LYS A 65 4.77 -13.98 -7.74
N ILE A 66 4.82 -12.82 -8.35
CA ILE A 66 3.83 -11.77 -8.12
C ILE A 66 2.42 -12.14 -8.63
N SER A 67 2.33 -12.95 -9.68
CA SER A 67 1.05 -13.44 -10.22
C SER A 67 0.29 -14.34 -9.24
N LYS A 68 0.99 -14.93 -8.27
CA LYS A 68 0.39 -15.73 -7.19
C LYS A 68 -0.24 -14.88 -6.09
N ILE A 69 0.04 -13.58 -6.06
CA ILE A 69 -0.57 -12.65 -5.10
C ILE A 69 -1.96 -12.28 -5.61
N LEU A 70 -2.98 -12.65 -4.85
CA LEU A 70 -4.38 -12.45 -5.20
C LEU A 70 -5.08 -11.60 -4.14
N ILE A 71 -6.12 -10.90 -4.54
CA ILE A 71 -7.10 -10.39 -3.58
C ILE A 71 -7.86 -11.58 -3.03
N ASN A 72 -8.00 -11.66 -1.71
CA ASN A 72 -8.79 -12.68 -1.05
C ASN A 72 -10.22 -12.71 -1.63
N LYS A 73 -10.80 -13.90 -1.83
CA LYS A 73 -12.14 -14.08 -2.43
C LYS A 73 -13.23 -13.30 -1.69
N THR A 74 -13.18 -13.31 -0.36
CA THR A 74 -14.12 -12.54 0.48
C THR A 74 -13.98 -11.04 0.24
N HIS A 75 -12.75 -10.51 0.26
CA HIS A 75 -12.49 -9.09 -0.03
C HIS A 75 -12.94 -8.74 -1.45
N LEU A 76 -12.68 -9.59 -2.44
CA LEU A 76 -13.10 -9.35 -3.82
C LEU A 76 -14.61 -9.24 -3.95
N ASN A 77 -15.38 -10.10 -3.27
CA ASN A 77 -16.83 -10.06 -3.28
C ASN A 77 -17.36 -8.76 -2.65
N HIS A 78 -16.77 -8.30 -1.54
CA HIS A 78 -17.13 -7.03 -0.91
C HIS A 78 -16.76 -5.83 -1.78
N LEU A 79 -15.59 -5.83 -2.42
CA LEU A 79 -15.20 -4.79 -3.36
C LEU A 79 -16.18 -4.69 -4.54
N LYS A 80 -16.64 -5.81 -5.09
CA LYS A 80 -17.67 -5.83 -6.15
C LYS A 80 -18.99 -5.23 -5.70
N LYS A 81 -19.40 -5.46 -4.44
CA LYS A 81 -20.62 -4.84 -3.87
C LYS A 81 -20.41 -3.32 -3.70
N LEU A 82 -19.27 -2.90 -3.12
CA LEU A 82 -18.96 -1.48 -2.95
C LEU A 82 -18.88 -0.73 -4.28
N ASN A 83 -18.32 -1.36 -5.33
CA ASN A 83 -18.17 -0.75 -6.65
C ASN A 83 -19.50 -0.46 -7.37
N LYS A 84 -20.63 -0.94 -6.86
CA LYS A 84 -21.96 -0.60 -7.39
C LYS A 84 -22.38 0.82 -7.01
N ASN A 85 -21.92 1.32 -5.86
CA ASN A 85 -22.36 2.59 -5.29
C ASN A 85 -21.24 3.60 -5.09
N TYR A 86 -19.97 3.15 -5.12
CA TYR A 86 -18.81 3.98 -4.81
C TYR A 86 -17.69 3.80 -5.86
N ASP A 87 -17.01 4.87 -6.18
CA ASP A 87 -15.79 4.83 -6.98
C ASP A 87 -14.63 4.28 -6.15
N LEU A 88 -14.09 3.14 -6.55
CA LEU A 88 -12.95 2.53 -5.89
C LEU A 88 -11.63 3.00 -6.52
N ALA A 89 -10.67 3.37 -5.68
CA ALA A 89 -9.34 3.78 -6.12
C ALA A 89 -8.25 3.13 -5.26
N ILE A 90 -7.04 3.03 -5.82
CA ILE A 90 -5.86 2.53 -5.13
C ILE A 90 -4.79 3.61 -5.05
N PHE A 91 -4.20 3.78 -3.86
CA PHE A 91 -2.94 4.47 -3.66
C PHE A 91 -1.92 3.53 -3.02
N THR A 92 -0.82 3.25 -3.69
CA THR A 92 0.17 2.26 -3.25
C THR A 92 1.62 2.73 -3.44
N SER A 93 2.49 2.40 -2.48
CA SER A 93 3.95 2.58 -2.59
C SER A 93 4.65 1.53 -3.48
N LYS A 94 3.89 0.62 -4.08
CA LYS A 94 4.38 -0.34 -5.07
C LYS A 94 4.47 0.33 -6.44
N ASP A 95 5.47 -0.06 -7.28
CA ASP A 95 5.59 0.46 -8.64
C ASP A 95 4.44 0.02 -9.55
N LYS A 96 4.24 0.75 -10.64
CA LYS A 96 3.15 0.55 -11.62
C LYS A 96 3.17 -0.85 -12.23
N LYS A 97 4.35 -1.35 -12.61
CA LYS A 97 4.47 -2.67 -13.26
C LYS A 97 4.02 -3.79 -12.34
N ARG A 98 4.47 -3.80 -11.07
CA ARG A 98 4.07 -4.81 -10.08
C ARG A 98 2.59 -4.66 -9.68
N THR A 99 2.11 -3.44 -9.55
CA THR A 99 0.70 -3.16 -9.23
C THR A 99 -0.23 -3.68 -10.31
N ASN A 100 0.08 -3.41 -11.59
CA ASN A 100 -0.72 -3.89 -12.72
C ASN A 100 -0.75 -5.42 -12.82
N LEU A 101 0.38 -6.10 -12.58
CA LEU A 101 0.42 -7.56 -12.57
C LEU A 101 -0.52 -8.20 -11.53
N ILE A 102 -0.81 -7.48 -10.43
CA ILE A 102 -1.72 -7.97 -9.38
C ILE A 102 -3.17 -7.53 -9.64
N LEU A 103 -3.38 -6.25 -9.97
CA LEU A 103 -4.70 -5.62 -9.88
C LEU A 103 -5.44 -5.48 -11.22
N LYS A 104 -4.73 -5.41 -12.36
CA LYS A 104 -5.37 -5.14 -13.67
C LYS A 104 -6.49 -6.13 -14.02
N LYS A 105 -6.33 -7.39 -13.64
CA LYS A 105 -7.30 -8.45 -13.92
C LYS A 105 -8.66 -8.31 -13.23
N TYR A 106 -8.76 -7.45 -12.20
CA TYR A 106 -10.01 -7.32 -11.43
C TYR A 106 -10.97 -6.26 -11.99
N ASN A 107 -10.46 -5.28 -12.74
CA ASN A 107 -11.24 -4.19 -13.36
C ASN A 107 -12.25 -3.51 -12.41
N LEU A 108 -11.83 -3.28 -11.15
CA LEU A 108 -12.68 -2.72 -10.09
C LEU A 108 -12.30 -1.30 -9.70
N PHE A 109 -11.09 -0.88 -10.06
CA PHE A 109 -10.53 0.37 -9.57
C PHE A 109 -10.54 1.42 -10.68
N LYS A 110 -11.30 2.49 -10.47
CA LYS A 110 -11.41 3.61 -11.40
C LYS A 110 -10.07 4.33 -11.58
N PHE A 111 -9.30 4.45 -10.47
CA PHE A 111 -7.96 5.04 -10.48
C PHE A 111 -6.98 4.18 -9.69
N ILE A 112 -5.76 4.06 -10.20
CA ILE A 112 -4.64 3.42 -9.51
C ILE A 112 -3.48 4.40 -9.55
N ILE A 113 -3.10 4.93 -8.38
CA ILE A 113 -1.93 5.78 -8.18
C ILE A 113 -0.85 4.94 -7.50
N THR A 114 0.30 4.87 -8.13
CA THR A 114 1.45 4.07 -7.72
C THR A 114 2.64 4.95 -7.33
N ALA A 115 3.72 4.34 -6.83
CA ALA A 115 4.95 5.08 -6.55
C ALA A 115 5.54 5.77 -7.79
N ASP A 116 5.26 5.28 -9.01
CA ASP A 116 5.77 5.87 -10.24
C ASP A 116 4.92 7.08 -10.72
N ASP A 117 3.75 7.30 -10.12
CA ASP A 117 2.82 8.37 -10.52
C ASP A 117 2.94 9.62 -9.62
N ILE A 118 3.83 9.60 -8.63
CA ILE A 118 3.98 10.66 -7.61
C ILE A 118 5.45 11.04 -7.41
N VAL A 119 5.68 12.24 -6.92
CA VAL A 119 7.02 12.72 -6.50
C VAL A 119 7.24 12.36 -5.04
N ASN A 120 6.26 12.67 -4.19
CA ASN A 120 6.32 12.44 -2.76
C ASN A 120 5.41 11.29 -2.37
N GLY A 121 6.01 10.21 -1.88
CA GLY A 121 5.24 9.06 -1.37
C GLY A 121 4.80 9.25 0.07
N LYS A 122 3.93 8.35 0.55
CA LYS A 122 3.47 8.33 1.95
C LYS A 122 4.60 8.64 2.94
N PRO A 123 4.38 9.49 3.92
CA PRO A 123 3.11 10.04 4.42
C PRO A 123 2.62 11.30 3.70
N ASP A 124 3.22 11.70 2.58
CA ASP A 124 2.76 12.82 1.78
C ASP A 124 1.35 12.53 1.23
N PRO A 125 0.43 13.52 1.17
CA PRO A 125 -0.93 13.35 0.68
C PRO A 125 -1.05 13.31 -0.84
N GLU A 126 0.03 13.51 -1.61
CA GLU A 126 0.02 13.70 -3.07
C GLU A 126 -0.82 12.66 -3.80
N GLY A 127 -0.66 11.37 -3.46
CA GLY A 127 -1.39 10.31 -4.14
C GLY A 127 -2.91 10.35 -3.90
N ILE A 128 -3.33 10.68 -2.67
CA ILE A 128 -4.75 10.85 -2.32
C ILE A 128 -5.31 12.07 -3.05
N LEU A 129 -4.62 13.21 -3.01
CA LEU A 129 -5.05 14.45 -3.68
C LEU A 129 -5.14 14.27 -5.20
N LYS A 130 -4.22 13.51 -5.81
CA LYS A 130 -4.33 13.14 -7.25
C LYS A 130 -5.58 12.33 -7.57
N ILE A 131 -5.98 11.39 -6.69
CA ILE A 131 -7.22 10.61 -6.85
C ILE A 131 -8.42 11.54 -6.76
N LEU A 132 -8.52 12.37 -5.72
CA LEU A 132 -9.62 13.32 -5.54
C LEU A 132 -9.77 14.26 -6.74
N LYS A 133 -8.65 14.83 -7.21
CA LYS A 133 -8.64 15.70 -8.41
C LYS A 133 -9.17 14.96 -9.65
N LYS A 134 -8.70 13.75 -9.90
CA LYS A 134 -9.13 12.93 -11.05
C LYS A 134 -10.60 12.54 -10.95
N ASN A 135 -11.07 12.25 -9.75
CA ASN A 135 -12.47 11.85 -9.51
C ASN A 135 -13.43 13.04 -9.34
N LYS A 136 -12.91 14.27 -9.29
CA LYS A 136 -13.68 15.48 -8.99
C LYS A 136 -14.48 15.37 -7.69
N SER A 137 -13.93 14.67 -6.69
CA SER A 137 -14.56 14.40 -5.40
C SER A 137 -14.09 15.36 -4.32
N ASN A 138 -14.96 15.65 -3.35
CA ASN A 138 -14.60 16.43 -2.17
C ASN A 138 -13.85 15.54 -1.16
N LYS A 139 -13.05 16.16 -0.30
CA LYS A 139 -12.30 15.46 0.76
C LYS A 139 -13.21 14.76 1.77
N LYS A 140 -14.36 15.40 2.12
CA LYS A 140 -15.34 14.85 3.07
C LYS A 140 -16.00 13.57 2.55
N ASP A 141 -16.11 13.39 1.22
CA ASP A 141 -16.75 12.26 0.56
C ASP A 141 -15.74 11.12 0.29
N CYS A 142 -14.51 11.24 0.79
CA CYS A 142 -13.45 10.25 0.62
C CYS A 142 -13.16 9.53 1.94
N LEU A 143 -13.17 8.21 1.89
CA LEU A 143 -12.66 7.34 2.95
C LEU A 143 -11.38 6.66 2.47
N TYR A 144 -10.25 6.95 3.14
CA TYR A 144 -8.99 6.27 2.89
C TYR A 144 -8.83 5.08 3.84
N VAL A 145 -8.75 3.87 3.30
CA VAL A 145 -8.60 2.63 4.06
C VAL A 145 -7.15 2.19 4.02
N GLY A 146 -6.53 2.07 5.17
CA GLY A 146 -5.10 1.75 5.29
C GLY A 146 -4.77 0.79 6.40
N ASP A 147 -3.52 0.31 6.41
CA ASP A 147 -3.02 -0.67 7.37
C ASP A 147 -1.69 -0.26 8.03
N SER A 148 -1.25 0.97 7.84
CA SER A 148 0.00 1.48 8.40
C SER A 148 -0.11 2.91 8.94
N VAL A 149 0.80 3.27 9.85
CA VAL A 149 0.93 4.65 10.34
C VAL A 149 1.18 5.65 9.19
N PHE A 150 1.79 5.21 8.09
CA PHE A 150 2.05 6.07 6.94
C PHE A 150 0.78 6.31 6.11
N ASP A 151 -0.14 5.34 6.07
CA ASP A 151 -1.48 5.51 5.50
C ASP A 151 -2.29 6.52 6.29
N TYR A 152 -2.32 6.35 7.62
CA TYR A 152 -2.99 7.27 8.53
C TYR A 152 -2.49 8.71 8.35
N LYS A 153 -1.17 8.92 8.44
CA LYS A 153 -0.56 10.25 8.25
C LYS A 153 -0.87 10.84 6.87
N SER A 154 -0.87 10.02 5.82
CA SER A 154 -1.22 10.47 4.47
C SER A 154 -2.67 10.94 4.38
N ALA A 155 -3.60 10.24 5.04
CA ALA A 155 -5.02 10.62 5.10
C ALA A 155 -5.22 11.93 5.87
N ILE A 156 -4.59 12.06 7.05
CA ILE A 156 -4.65 13.29 7.86
C ILE A 156 -4.09 14.49 7.09
N ASN A 157 -2.94 14.33 6.44
CA ASN A 157 -2.31 15.37 5.64
C ASN A 157 -3.18 15.75 4.41
N ALA A 158 -3.92 14.80 3.85
CA ALA A 158 -4.90 15.07 2.79
C ALA A 158 -6.21 15.69 3.31
N ARG A 159 -6.46 15.64 4.63
CA ARG A 159 -7.72 16.03 5.28
C ARG A 159 -8.91 15.20 4.76
N VAL A 160 -8.73 13.88 4.65
CA VAL A 160 -9.79 12.93 4.31
C VAL A 160 -10.07 12.00 5.49
N ASN A 161 -11.26 11.36 5.49
CA ASN A 161 -11.58 10.35 6.49
C ASN A 161 -10.64 9.16 6.38
N TYR A 162 -10.27 8.57 7.53
CA TYR A 162 -9.42 7.38 7.59
C TYR A 162 -10.12 6.24 8.33
N CYS A 163 -9.89 5.03 7.82
CA CYS A 163 -10.28 3.79 8.46
C CYS A 163 -9.09 2.82 8.48
N HIS A 164 -8.77 2.31 9.66
CA HIS A 164 -7.72 1.31 9.85
C HIS A 164 -8.28 -0.10 9.66
N VAL A 165 -7.47 -1.01 9.13
CA VAL A 165 -7.82 -2.43 9.05
C VAL A 165 -6.97 -3.24 10.04
N SER A 166 -7.61 -4.00 10.93
CA SER A 166 -6.93 -4.76 12.00
C SER A 166 -6.06 -5.90 11.49
N TRP A 167 -6.34 -6.44 10.29
CA TRP A 167 -5.58 -7.55 9.68
C TRP A 167 -4.32 -7.12 8.91
N GLY A 168 -3.97 -5.83 8.93
CA GLY A 168 -2.86 -5.27 8.19
C GLY A 168 -1.49 -5.48 8.83
N TYR A 169 -0.48 -4.74 8.36
CA TYR A 169 0.91 -4.92 8.78
C TYR A 169 1.27 -4.21 10.08
N ASP A 170 0.59 -3.12 10.43
CA ASP A 170 0.86 -2.30 11.61
C ASP A 170 -0.26 -2.43 12.65
N GLN A 171 -0.11 -3.40 13.53
CA GLN A 171 -1.07 -3.64 14.61
C GLN A 171 -0.92 -2.65 15.80
N LYS A 172 0.11 -1.80 15.82
CA LYS A 172 0.32 -0.84 16.92
C LYS A 172 -0.60 0.37 16.80
N LEU A 173 -1.04 0.70 15.60
CA LEU A 173 -1.95 1.82 15.36
C LEU A 173 -3.32 1.61 16.03
N ASN A 174 -3.73 0.36 16.19
CA ASN A 174 -5.00 -0.04 16.83
C ASN A 174 -5.16 0.46 18.27
N LYS A 175 -4.06 0.83 18.92
CA LYS A 175 -4.06 1.29 20.32
C LYS A 175 -4.25 2.81 20.47
N GLN A 176 -4.30 3.56 19.37
CA GLN A 176 -4.55 5.01 19.43
C GLN A 176 -6.05 5.28 19.55
N LYS A 177 -6.44 5.99 20.61
CA LYS A 177 -7.82 6.46 20.80
C LYS A 177 -8.24 7.30 19.60
N ASN A 178 -9.47 7.10 19.11
CA ASN A 178 -10.12 7.84 18.01
C ASN A 178 -9.78 7.45 16.57
N ILE A 179 -9.10 6.34 16.31
CA ILE A 179 -8.99 5.81 14.95
C ILE A 179 -10.14 4.83 14.69
N ARG A 180 -10.92 5.08 13.63
CA ARG A 180 -11.93 4.13 13.16
C ARG A 180 -11.26 2.87 12.66
N GLU A 181 -11.63 1.71 13.21
CA GLU A 181 -11.08 0.42 12.84
C GLU A 181 -12.16 -0.54 12.38
N ILE A 182 -11.81 -1.39 11.40
CA ILE A 182 -12.63 -2.51 10.96
C ILE A 182 -11.85 -3.81 11.04
N ASN A 183 -12.56 -4.89 11.41
CA ASN A 183 -12.04 -6.26 11.46
C ASN A 183 -12.38 -7.07 10.19
N LYS A 184 -13.32 -6.58 9.40
CA LYS A 184 -13.75 -7.19 8.12
C LYS A 184 -14.06 -6.08 7.12
N LEU A 185 -13.74 -6.29 5.86
CA LEU A 185 -14.01 -5.30 4.80
C LEU A 185 -15.51 -4.98 4.64
N SER A 186 -16.40 -5.92 5.02
CA SER A 186 -17.85 -5.70 5.01
C SER A 186 -18.32 -4.61 5.97
N GLU A 187 -17.54 -4.27 6.98
CA GLU A 187 -17.90 -3.24 7.96
C GLU A 187 -17.72 -1.82 7.43
N ILE A 188 -17.09 -1.68 6.27
CA ILE A 188 -16.79 -0.36 5.67
C ILE A 188 -18.08 0.43 5.36
N THR A 189 -19.18 -0.27 5.09
CA THR A 189 -20.49 0.35 4.82
C THR A 189 -21.09 1.10 6.01
N ARG A 190 -20.54 0.91 7.22
CA ARG A 190 -20.97 1.65 8.42
C ARG A 190 -20.51 3.12 8.42
N PHE A 191 -19.68 3.51 7.45
CA PHE A 191 -19.11 4.87 7.37
C PHE A 191 -19.73 5.76 6.26
N PHE A 192 -20.76 5.23 5.60
CA PHE A 192 -21.48 5.91 4.54
C PHE A 192 -22.97 6.03 4.88
#